data_1c42238c4ca8046bfcb0c8b2f5a3cf57
#
_entry.id   1c42238c4ca8046bfcb0c8b2f5a3cf57
#
_cell.length_a   1.000
_cell.length_b   1.000
_cell.length_c   1.000
_cell.angle_alpha   90.00
_cell.angle_beta   90.00
_cell.angle_gamma   90.00
#
_symmetry.space_group_name_H-M   'P 1'
#
loop_
_entity.id
_entity.type
_entity.pdbx_description
1 polymer ?
#
loop_
_entity_poly.entity_id
_entity_poly.type
_entity_poly.pdbx_seq_one_letter_code
_entity_poly.pdbx_strand_id
1 'polypeptide(L)'
;MRIISVRENADYAETAIRYLQNSWPGVYPIIYEDCIKHCLLSSKPLPQWYLLEKDGIIMGCAGLITNDFISRMDLYPWVCAVFVDPNYRGLNYGSLLLEKAKKDSLKASFDALYLCTDHIGYYEKYGFSYIGDGFHPWGEKSRIYKSEKLQLLMKSNQLL
;
A
#
# COMPACT_ATOMS: atom_id res chain seq x y z
N MET A 1 7.40 -7.08 16.14
CA MET A 1 6.98 -6.30 14.94
C MET A 1 5.95 -7.08 14.16
N ARG A 2 4.86 -6.45 13.74
CA ARG A 2 3.80 -7.09 12.95
C ARG A 2 3.14 -6.10 12.01
N ILE A 3 2.55 -6.61 10.92
CA ILE A 3 1.61 -5.87 10.09
C ILE A 3 0.20 -6.19 10.55
N ILE A 4 -0.56 -5.16 10.88
CA ILE A 4 -1.98 -5.25 11.23
C ILE A 4 -2.80 -5.00 9.97
N SER A 5 -3.57 -5.97 9.53
CA SER A 5 -4.64 -5.76 8.55
C SER A 5 -5.85 -5.22 9.30
N VAL A 6 -6.28 -4.01 8.95
CA VAL A 6 -7.43 -3.35 9.60
C VAL A 6 -8.70 -4.16 9.40
N ARG A 7 -8.84 -4.81 8.25
CA ARG A 7 -9.98 -5.65 7.91
C ARG A 7 -10.11 -6.87 8.80
N GLU A 8 -8.98 -7.46 9.19
CA GLU A 8 -8.91 -8.62 10.09
C GLU A 8 -8.94 -8.18 11.57
N ASN A 9 -8.68 -6.91 11.84
CA ASN A 9 -8.60 -6.33 13.19
C ASN A 9 -9.36 -5.01 13.24
N ALA A 10 -10.68 -5.07 13.18
CA ALA A 10 -11.56 -3.90 13.07
C ALA A 10 -11.40 -2.87 14.21
N ASP A 11 -10.94 -3.30 15.38
CA ASP A 11 -10.65 -2.41 16.52
C ASP A 11 -9.54 -1.38 16.20
N TYR A 12 -8.71 -1.65 15.20
CA TYR A 12 -7.67 -0.73 14.74
C TYR A 12 -8.17 0.31 13.71
N ALA A 13 -9.45 0.30 13.33
CA ALA A 13 -9.95 1.20 12.29
C ALA A 13 -9.75 2.68 12.62
N GLU A 14 -10.12 3.11 13.83
CA GLU A 14 -9.93 4.51 14.26
C GLU A 14 -8.44 4.89 14.33
N THR A 15 -7.60 3.99 14.83
CA THR A 15 -6.15 4.20 14.86
C THR A 15 -5.59 4.37 13.45
N ALA A 16 -6.02 3.53 12.50
CA ALA A 16 -5.58 3.60 11.10
C ALA A 16 -6.04 4.90 10.43
N ILE A 17 -7.30 5.29 10.63
CA ILE A 17 -7.84 6.54 10.09
C ILE A 17 -6.98 7.72 10.54
N ARG A 18 -6.77 7.86 11.85
CA ARG A 18 -5.98 8.97 12.40
C ARG A 18 -4.52 8.94 11.95
N TYR A 19 -3.92 7.76 11.92
CA TYR A 19 -2.53 7.62 11.49
C TYR A 19 -2.34 8.02 10.03
N LEU A 20 -3.23 7.59 9.14
CA LEU A 20 -3.21 7.96 7.71
C LEU A 20 -3.47 9.46 7.51
N GLN A 21 -4.45 10.02 8.21
CA GLN A 21 -4.74 11.46 8.16
C GLN A 21 -3.53 12.31 8.56
N ASN A 22 -2.83 11.90 9.62
CA ASN A 22 -1.63 12.60 10.10
C ASN A 22 -0.42 12.42 9.18
N SER A 23 -0.28 11.24 8.58
CA SER A 23 0.85 10.92 7.68
C SER A 23 0.72 11.59 6.31
N TRP A 24 -0.51 11.83 5.86
CA TRP A 24 -0.83 12.37 4.55
C TRP A 24 -1.78 13.58 4.66
N PRO A 25 -1.31 14.71 5.24
CA PRO A 25 -2.17 15.87 5.51
C PRO A 25 -2.65 16.59 4.24
N GLY A 26 -2.04 16.31 3.08
CA GLY A 26 -2.48 16.83 1.79
C GLY A 26 -3.73 16.14 1.22
N VAL A 27 -4.14 15.01 1.81
CA VAL A 27 -5.37 14.31 1.45
C VAL A 27 -6.48 14.76 2.39
N TYR A 28 -7.66 15.05 1.84
CA TYR A 28 -8.81 15.41 2.67
C TYR A 28 -9.11 14.28 3.67
N PRO A 29 -9.23 14.58 4.98
CA PRO A 29 -9.37 13.58 6.03
C PRO A 29 -10.53 12.59 5.82
N ILE A 30 -11.62 13.05 5.23
CA ILE A 30 -12.80 12.23 4.95
C ILE A 30 -12.48 11.05 4.00
N ILE A 31 -11.49 11.17 3.13
CA ILE A 31 -11.10 10.10 2.20
C ILE A 31 -10.69 8.86 2.97
N TYR A 32 -9.80 8.97 3.96
CA TYR A 32 -9.36 7.84 4.76
C TYR A 32 -10.47 7.30 5.66
N GLU A 33 -11.25 8.19 6.27
CA GLU A 33 -12.38 7.81 7.11
C GLU A 33 -13.39 6.96 6.33
N ASP A 34 -13.84 7.44 5.18
CA ASP A 34 -14.83 6.78 4.36
C ASP A 34 -14.29 5.47 3.75
N CYS A 35 -13.08 5.49 3.19
CA CYS A 35 -12.45 4.29 2.62
C CYS A 35 -12.27 3.18 3.64
N ILE A 36 -11.81 3.49 4.86
CA ILE A 36 -11.58 2.48 5.88
C ILE A 36 -12.88 1.94 6.44
N LYS A 37 -13.88 2.79 6.71
CA LYS A 37 -15.20 2.34 7.15
C LYS A 37 -15.84 1.37 6.16
N HIS A 38 -15.77 1.68 4.87
CA HIS A 38 -16.34 0.80 3.84
C HIS A 38 -15.51 -0.46 3.60
N CYS A 39 -14.20 -0.44 3.83
CA CYS A 39 -13.41 -1.65 3.72
C CYS A 39 -13.81 -2.72 4.74
N LEU A 40 -14.25 -2.32 5.93
CA LEU A 40 -14.73 -3.26 6.97
C LEU A 40 -16.03 -3.97 6.57
N LEU A 41 -16.84 -3.34 5.74
CA LEU A 41 -18.15 -3.86 5.30
C LEU A 41 -18.07 -4.63 3.99
N SER A 42 -16.95 -4.53 3.27
CA SER A 42 -16.81 -5.10 1.93
C SER A 42 -16.54 -6.61 1.97
N SER A 43 -17.24 -7.36 1.13
CA SER A 43 -16.96 -8.77 0.82
C SER A 43 -15.92 -8.94 -0.28
N LYS A 44 -15.53 -7.86 -0.97
CA LYS A 44 -14.54 -7.87 -2.05
C LYS A 44 -13.11 -7.89 -1.50
N PRO A 45 -12.11 -8.38 -2.25
CA PRO A 45 -10.73 -8.46 -1.75
C PRO A 45 -10.07 -7.10 -1.51
N LEU A 46 -10.56 -6.05 -2.15
CA LEU A 46 -10.09 -4.68 -1.99
C LEU A 46 -11.22 -3.76 -1.47
N PRO A 47 -10.87 -2.66 -0.80
CA PRO A 47 -9.53 -2.24 -0.38
C PRO A 47 -9.01 -2.98 0.84
N GLN A 48 -7.69 -2.92 1.07
CA GLN A 48 -7.04 -3.35 2.30
C GLN A 48 -6.24 -2.18 2.88
N TRP A 49 -6.20 -2.07 4.22
CA TRP A 49 -5.42 -1.06 4.92
C TRP A 49 -4.55 -1.71 5.97
N TYR A 50 -3.32 -1.22 6.10
CA TYR A 50 -2.28 -1.83 6.92
C TYR A 50 -1.64 -0.81 7.86
N LEU A 51 -1.33 -1.27 9.08
CA LEU A 51 -0.47 -0.58 10.02
C LEU A 51 0.75 -1.44 10.31
N LEU A 52 1.92 -0.82 10.40
CA LEU A 52 3.13 -1.45 10.91
C LEU A 52 3.26 -1.11 12.39
N GLU A 53 3.31 -2.12 13.25
CA GLU A 53 3.35 -1.95 14.70
C GLU A 53 4.51 -2.72 15.31
N LYS A 54 5.14 -2.11 16.32
CA LYS A 54 6.13 -2.74 17.18
C LYS A 54 5.93 -2.25 18.61
N ASP A 55 5.76 -3.20 19.55
CA ASP A 55 5.65 -2.94 20.99
C ASP A 55 4.55 -1.91 21.34
N GLY A 56 3.41 -1.99 20.64
CA GLY A 56 2.28 -1.08 20.82
C GLY A 56 2.41 0.26 20.09
N ILE A 57 3.50 0.51 19.38
CA ILE A 57 3.76 1.76 18.66
C ILE A 57 3.50 1.55 17.17
N ILE A 58 2.64 2.38 16.58
CA ILE A 58 2.42 2.41 15.14
C ILE A 58 3.55 3.21 14.48
N MET A 59 4.25 2.58 13.56
CA MET A 59 5.44 3.14 12.92
C MET A 59 5.27 3.38 11.41
N GLY A 60 4.19 2.90 10.82
CA GLY A 60 3.96 3.06 9.39
C GLY A 60 2.58 2.59 8.97
N CYS A 61 2.24 2.89 7.73
CA CYS A 61 0.98 2.50 7.11
C CYS A 61 1.12 2.28 5.61
N ALA A 62 0.14 1.59 5.03
CA ALA A 62 -0.06 1.49 3.59
C ALA A 62 -1.51 1.11 3.29
N GLY A 63 -1.92 1.28 2.03
CA GLY A 63 -3.18 0.76 1.52
C GLY A 63 -2.98 -0.07 0.27
N LEU A 64 -3.91 -0.96 -0.01
CA LEU A 64 -4.02 -1.73 -1.25
C LEU A 64 -5.42 -1.46 -1.82
N ILE A 65 -5.47 -0.78 -2.94
CA ILE A 65 -6.70 -0.20 -3.50
C ILE A 65 -6.85 -0.47 -4.99
N THR A 66 -8.03 -0.20 -5.52
CA THR A 66 -8.36 -0.46 -6.93
C THR A 66 -7.68 0.54 -7.87
N ASN A 67 -7.66 1.83 -7.53
CA ASN A 67 -7.01 2.90 -8.31
C ASN A 67 -6.53 4.02 -7.37
N ASP A 68 -5.30 4.48 -7.56
CA ASP A 68 -4.67 5.52 -6.75
C ASP A 68 -4.84 6.93 -7.38
N PHE A 69 -6.08 7.28 -7.75
CA PHE A 69 -6.40 8.56 -8.38
C PHE A 69 -5.52 8.87 -9.59
N ILE A 70 -5.31 7.85 -10.44
CA ILE A 70 -4.42 7.89 -11.59
C ILE A 70 -5.15 7.46 -12.87
N SER A 71 -4.81 8.06 -14.00
CA SER A 71 -5.47 7.84 -15.30
C SER A 71 -5.36 6.41 -15.84
N ARG A 72 -4.40 5.63 -15.37
CA ARG A 72 -4.19 4.23 -15.78
C ARG A 72 -5.16 3.30 -15.03
N MET A 73 -6.44 3.42 -15.35
CA MET A 73 -7.51 2.62 -14.76
C MET A 73 -7.54 1.17 -15.30
N ASP A 74 -6.76 0.89 -16.34
CA ASP A 74 -6.49 -0.44 -16.85
C ASP A 74 -5.53 -1.26 -15.96
N LEU A 75 -4.81 -0.60 -15.05
CA LEU A 75 -3.87 -1.23 -14.13
C LEU A 75 -4.44 -1.30 -12.71
N TYR A 76 -4.37 -2.45 -12.09
CA TYR A 76 -4.80 -2.68 -10.70
C TYR A 76 -4.25 -4.01 -10.17
N PRO A 77 -4.13 -4.23 -8.84
CA PRO A 77 -4.36 -3.25 -7.76
C PRO A 77 -3.18 -2.30 -7.59
N TRP A 78 -3.39 -1.26 -6.77
CA TRP A 78 -2.37 -0.27 -6.42
C TRP A 78 -2.03 -0.32 -4.94
N VAL A 79 -0.73 -0.34 -4.60
CA VAL A 79 -0.30 0.01 -3.24
C VAL A 79 -0.18 1.52 -3.15
N CYS A 80 -0.77 2.07 -2.10
CA CYS A 80 -0.82 3.52 -1.88
C CYS A 80 -0.47 3.89 -0.44
N ALA A 81 -0.29 5.18 -0.21
CA ALA A 81 -0.09 5.76 1.13
C ALA A 81 1.01 5.05 1.95
N VAL A 82 2.05 4.55 1.28
CA VAL A 82 3.18 3.91 1.96
C VAL A 82 3.94 4.96 2.75
N PHE A 83 3.93 4.81 4.06
CA PHE A 83 4.58 5.74 4.97
C PHE A 83 5.26 5.00 6.11
N VAL A 84 6.47 5.43 6.45
CA VAL A 84 7.19 5.03 7.66
C VAL A 84 7.55 6.30 8.42
N ASP A 85 7.21 6.34 9.70
CA ASP A 85 7.53 7.47 10.58
C ASP A 85 9.02 7.81 10.49
N PRO A 86 9.38 9.09 10.33
CA PRO A 86 10.76 9.53 10.19
C PRO A 86 11.72 8.98 11.24
N ASN A 87 11.27 8.79 12.47
CA ASN A 87 12.08 8.26 13.56
C ASN A 87 12.48 6.79 13.37
N TYR A 88 11.81 6.07 12.46
CA TYR A 88 12.03 4.65 12.19
C TYR A 88 12.51 4.37 10.76
N ARG A 89 12.84 5.40 9.99
CA ARG A 89 13.39 5.24 8.65
C ARG A 89 14.82 4.71 8.66
N GLY A 90 15.27 4.20 7.52
CA GLY A 90 16.61 3.62 7.38
C GLY A 90 16.74 2.18 7.87
N LEU A 91 15.69 1.59 8.42
CA LEU A 91 15.63 0.21 8.92
C LEU A 91 14.87 -0.73 7.99
N ASN A 92 14.61 -0.30 6.78
CA ASN A 92 13.94 -1.07 5.71
C ASN A 92 12.49 -1.50 6.04
N TYR A 93 11.82 -0.82 6.95
CA TYR A 93 10.47 -1.17 7.40
C TYR A 93 9.40 -1.01 6.33
N GLY A 94 9.60 -0.10 5.36
CA GLY A 94 8.70 0.06 4.23
C GLY A 94 8.57 -1.23 3.39
N SER A 95 9.63 -2.04 3.32
CA SER A 95 9.58 -3.32 2.59
C SER A 95 8.55 -4.29 3.16
N LEU A 96 8.32 -4.27 4.47
CA LEU A 96 7.34 -5.14 5.13
C LEU A 96 5.91 -4.82 4.67
N LEU A 97 5.60 -3.53 4.52
CA LEU A 97 4.32 -3.07 4.00
C LEU A 97 4.12 -3.48 2.53
N LEU A 98 5.17 -3.31 1.71
CA LEU A 98 5.13 -3.72 0.30
C LEU A 98 4.96 -5.24 0.15
N GLU A 99 5.67 -6.03 0.95
CA GLU A 99 5.54 -7.49 0.93
C GLU A 99 4.14 -7.95 1.37
N LYS A 100 3.53 -7.29 2.36
CA LYS A 100 2.14 -7.56 2.74
C LYS A 100 1.18 -7.27 1.59
N ALA A 101 1.33 -6.13 0.93
CA ALA A 101 0.51 -5.76 -0.22
C ALA A 101 0.66 -6.77 -1.38
N LYS A 102 1.88 -7.22 -1.68
CA LYS A 102 2.15 -8.27 -2.68
C LYS A 102 1.45 -9.59 -2.32
N LYS A 103 1.54 -10.04 -1.08
CA LYS A 103 0.90 -11.27 -0.61
C LYS A 103 -0.61 -11.20 -0.72
N ASP A 104 -1.22 -10.10 -0.32
CA ASP A 104 -2.66 -9.93 -0.38
C ASP A 104 -3.15 -9.77 -1.83
N SER A 105 -2.39 -9.11 -2.69
CA SER A 105 -2.66 -9.08 -4.13
C SER A 105 -2.69 -10.48 -4.74
N LEU A 106 -1.71 -11.30 -4.40
CA LEU A 106 -1.64 -12.69 -4.89
C LEU A 106 -2.80 -13.54 -4.35
N LYS A 107 -3.18 -13.39 -3.08
CA LYS A 107 -4.36 -14.07 -2.50
C LYS A 107 -5.65 -13.66 -3.22
N ALA A 108 -5.73 -12.42 -3.70
CA ALA A 108 -6.84 -11.91 -4.49
C ALA A 108 -6.77 -12.30 -5.97
N SER A 109 -5.84 -13.18 -6.35
CA SER A 109 -5.61 -13.68 -7.73
C SER A 109 -5.07 -12.63 -8.70
N PHE A 110 -4.43 -11.59 -8.22
CA PHE A 110 -3.65 -10.66 -9.03
C PHE A 110 -2.21 -11.16 -9.18
N ASP A 111 -1.63 -11.00 -10.36
CA ASP A 111 -0.26 -11.42 -10.66
C ASP A 111 0.75 -10.27 -10.67
N ALA A 112 0.29 -9.06 -10.45
CA ALA A 112 1.11 -7.86 -10.36
C ALA A 112 0.50 -6.84 -9.39
N LEU A 113 1.34 -5.94 -8.91
CA LEU A 113 1.01 -4.81 -8.06
C LEU A 113 1.60 -3.55 -8.66
N TYR A 114 0.87 -2.45 -8.60
CA TYR A 114 1.27 -1.17 -9.15
C TYR A 114 1.41 -0.12 -8.06
N LEU A 115 2.22 0.90 -8.32
CA LEU A 115 2.29 2.11 -7.51
C LEU A 115 2.63 3.32 -8.38
N CYS A 116 2.27 4.50 -7.92
CA CYS A 116 2.72 5.75 -8.50
C CYS A 116 3.53 6.55 -7.47
N THR A 117 4.61 7.19 -7.94
CA THR A 117 5.55 7.91 -7.08
C THR A 117 6.42 8.86 -7.90
N ASP A 118 6.98 9.87 -7.24
CA ASP A 118 8.03 10.72 -7.79
C ASP A 118 9.45 10.22 -7.44
N HIS A 119 9.55 9.23 -6.55
CA HIS A 119 10.84 8.66 -6.18
C HIS A 119 11.46 7.84 -7.33
N ILE A 120 12.76 8.00 -7.52
CA ILE A 120 13.58 7.23 -8.47
C ILE A 120 14.60 6.46 -7.65
N GLY A 121 14.75 5.15 -7.94
CA GLY A 121 15.75 4.28 -7.29
C GLY A 121 15.33 3.70 -5.94
N TYR A 122 14.16 4.05 -5.41
CA TYR A 122 13.68 3.50 -4.14
C TYR A 122 12.92 2.18 -4.33
N TYR A 123 11.88 2.16 -5.14
CA TYR A 123 11.03 0.98 -5.31
C TYR A 123 11.68 -0.11 -6.18
N GLU A 124 12.64 0.24 -7.00
CA GLU A 124 13.43 -0.72 -7.78
C GLU A 124 14.15 -1.73 -6.87
N LYS A 125 14.54 -1.32 -5.66
CA LYS A 125 15.15 -2.20 -4.65
C LYS A 125 14.19 -3.29 -4.14
N TYR A 126 12.90 -3.09 -4.33
CA TYR A 126 11.84 -3.98 -3.84
C TYR A 126 11.12 -4.74 -4.96
N GLY A 127 11.76 -4.86 -6.11
CA GLY A 127 11.24 -5.64 -7.23
C GLY A 127 10.18 -4.92 -8.06
N PHE A 128 10.22 -3.59 -8.10
CA PHE A 128 9.37 -2.79 -8.98
C PHE A 128 10.18 -2.18 -10.13
N SER A 129 9.57 -2.09 -11.29
CA SER A 129 10.15 -1.48 -12.49
C SER A 129 9.27 -0.36 -13.03
N TYR A 130 9.89 0.74 -13.45
CA TYR A 130 9.20 1.83 -14.12
C TYR A 130 8.60 1.37 -15.46
N ILE A 131 7.31 1.66 -15.69
CA ILE A 131 6.60 1.25 -16.90
C ILE A 131 6.02 2.41 -17.69
N GLY A 132 6.20 3.65 -17.26
CA GLY A 132 5.67 4.85 -17.91
C GLY A 132 5.06 5.81 -16.89
N ASP A 133 4.42 6.84 -17.41
CA ASP A 133 3.76 7.87 -16.60
C ASP A 133 2.23 7.74 -16.67
N GLY A 134 1.57 8.27 -15.65
CA GLY A 134 0.14 8.50 -15.61
C GLY A 134 -0.16 9.89 -15.06
N PHE A 135 -1.44 10.25 -15.02
CA PHE A 135 -1.89 11.58 -14.63
C PHE A 135 -2.97 11.51 -13.56
N HIS A 136 -2.81 12.32 -12.53
CA HIS A 136 -3.82 12.49 -11.48
C HIS A 136 -4.99 13.36 -12.00
N PRO A 137 -6.18 13.31 -11.36
CA PRO A 137 -7.34 14.10 -11.78
C PRO A 137 -7.10 15.61 -11.82
N TRP A 138 -6.13 16.10 -11.06
CA TRP A 138 -5.72 17.52 -11.05
C TRP A 138 -4.62 17.86 -12.07
N GLY A 139 -4.28 16.89 -12.97
CA GLY A 139 -3.36 17.09 -14.09
C GLY A 139 -1.88 16.84 -13.80
N GLU A 140 -1.51 16.56 -12.55
CA GLU A 140 -0.13 16.25 -12.16
C GLU A 140 0.30 14.89 -12.71
N LYS A 141 1.51 14.85 -13.26
CA LYS A 141 2.12 13.62 -13.77
C LYS A 141 2.80 12.86 -12.64
N SER A 142 2.69 11.54 -12.65
CA SER A 142 3.37 10.64 -11.73
C SER A 142 3.98 9.45 -12.47
N ARG A 143 5.11 8.96 -11.96
CA ARG A 143 5.75 7.75 -12.49
C ARG A 143 5.00 6.53 -12.00
N ILE A 144 4.80 5.56 -12.90
CA ILE A 144 4.13 4.29 -12.58
C ILE A 144 5.15 3.17 -12.56
N TYR A 145 5.08 2.37 -11.52
CA TYR A 145 5.90 1.19 -11.31
C TYR A 145 5.04 -0.07 -11.23
N LYS A 146 5.57 -1.16 -11.75
CA LYS A 146 4.95 -2.49 -11.70
C LYS A 146 5.86 -3.45 -10.95
N SER A 147 5.30 -4.28 -10.08
CA SER A 147 6.02 -5.34 -9.40
C SER A 147 6.47 -6.44 -10.36
N GLU A 148 7.46 -7.23 -9.95
CA GLU A 148 7.73 -8.53 -10.54
C GLU A 148 6.50 -9.43 -10.45
N LYS A 149 6.46 -10.47 -11.30
CA LYS A 149 5.35 -11.43 -11.30
C LYS A 149 5.24 -12.12 -9.93
N LEU A 150 4.11 -11.91 -9.22
CA LEU A 150 3.94 -12.30 -7.83
C LEU A 150 4.06 -13.82 -7.59
N GLN A 151 3.68 -14.67 -8.54
CA GLN A 151 3.82 -16.13 -8.46
C GLN A 151 5.27 -16.58 -8.32
N LEU A 152 6.25 -15.84 -8.86
CA LEU A 152 7.68 -16.16 -8.76
C LEU A 152 8.20 -15.89 -7.34
N LEU A 153 7.69 -14.86 -6.68
CA LEU A 153 8.10 -14.50 -5.31
C LEU A 153 7.70 -15.56 -4.28
N MET A 154 6.57 -16.25 -4.48
CA MET A 154 6.15 -17.33 -3.56
C MET A 154 7.02 -18.58 -3.67
N LYS A 155 7.55 -18.89 -4.85
CA LYS A 155 8.45 -20.06 -5.03
C LYS A 155 9.82 -19.86 -4.39
N SER A 156 10.34 -18.64 -4.39
CA SER A 156 11.62 -18.32 -3.74
C SER A 156 11.55 -18.32 -2.20
N ASN A 157 10.39 -17.98 -1.63
CA ASN A 157 10.18 -17.99 -0.17
C ASN A 157 9.84 -19.38 0.39
N GLN A 158 9.50 -20.37 -0.46
CA GLN A 158 9.30 -21.76 -0.04
C GLN A 158 10.60 -22.60 -0.04
N LEU A 159 11.69 -22.05 -0.55
CA LEU A 159 13.01 -22.69 -0.61
C LEU A 159 13.98 -22.18 0.48
N LEU A 160 13.49 -21.34 1.36
CA LEU A 160 14.18 -20.92 2.59
C LEU A 160 13.44 -21.44 3.81
#